data_4ad75ab1c889b9e7d4a069975d078660
#
_entry.id   4ad75ab1c889b9e7d4a069975d078660
#
_cell.length_a   1.000
_cell.length_b   1.000
_cell.length_c   1.000
_cell.angle_alpha   90.00
_cell.angle_beta   90.00
_cell.angle_gamma   90.00
#
_symmetry.space_group_name_H-M   'P 1'
#
loop_
_entity.id
_entity.type
_entity.pdbx_description
1 polymer ?
#
loop_
_entity_poly.entity_id
_entity_poly.type
_entity_poly.pdbx_seq_one_letter_code
_entity_poly.pdbx_strand_id
1 'polypeptide(L)'
;MQGDANKTPVVKVMSFNIAHGMGMDGKVDLERAARVIEQSGATIVALQEVDRYFSSRSFYMDQVEWLSERLGMYAAYGANLNQAPDDNERPNRQYGNATLSRYPIKYAENHFLTQVIADTYSNEQRGVLETIIEVEGTYLKVLNTHLALKDEELEMSIQEIFDIAGKSHFPKIIAGDFNAPPTHRHLVHLHRVMTDVFLKTKRGDAYTYPSPYENQETGESTRPMTRIDYIFADHGFEVGDAETIETAVSDHMPITAELVWTQKNDSAAIVLPVAQPFKQKI
;
A
#
# COMPACT_ATOMS: atom_id res chain seq x y z
N MET A 1 -12.77 -12.69 30.32
CA MET A 1 -12.24 -11.32 30.52
C MET A 1 -13.11 -10.41 29.68
N GLN A 2 -13.95 -9.58 30.32
CA GLN A 2 -14.74 -8.59 29.62
C GLN A 2 -13.77 -7.51 29.12
N GLY A 3 -13.57 -7.44 27.82
CA GLY A 3 -12.82 -6.35 27.19
C GLY A 3 -13.52 -5.03 27.48
N ASP A 4 -12.72 -4.03 27.79
CA ASP A 4 -13.16 -2.66 28.08
C ASP A 4 -13.89 -2.11 26.81
N ALA A 5 -15.23 -2.14 26.82
CA ALA A 5 -16.09 -1.77 25.69
C ALA A 5 -15.98 -0.28 25.29
N ASN A 6 -15.01 0.45 25.85
CA ASN A 6 -14.84 1.89 25.68
C ASN A 6 -13.49 2.31 25.06
N LYS A 7 -12.64 1.35 24.66
CA LYS A 7 -11.37 1.73 24.03
C LYS A 7 -11.58 1.99 22.55
N THR A 8 -11.29 3.20 22.11
CA THR A 8 -11.32 3.57 20.69
C THR A 8 -10.23 2.80 19.95
N PRO A 9 -10.54 2.06 18.88
CA PRO A 9 -9.52 1.34 18.12
C PRO A 9 -8.46 2.27 17.56
N VAL A 10 -7.21 1.84 17.65
CA VAL A 10 -6.07 2.53 17.03
C VAL A 10 -5.44 1.55 16.04
N VAL A 11 -5.23 2.00 14.81
CA VAL A 11 -4.51 1.24 13.79
C VAL A 11 -3.24 1.97 13.39
N LYS A 12 -2.13 1.26 13.32
CA LYS A 12 -0.90 1.79 12.72
C LYS A 12 -0.81 1.27 11.28
N VAL A 13 -0.88 2.19 10.34
CA VAL A 13 -0.86 1.92 8.90
C VAL A 13 0.51 2.22 8.33
N MET A 14 0.99 1.38 7.43
CA MET A 14 2.22 1.60 6.66
C MET A 14 1.90 1.62 5.17
N SER A 15 2.56 2.49 4.40
CA SER A 15 2.73 2.36 2.95
C SER A 15 4.20 2.12 2.64
N PHE A 16 4.48 1.13 1.80
CA PHE A 16 5.85 0.76 1.46
C PHE A 16 5.95 0.15 0.06
N ASN A 17 6.51 0.89 -0.88
CA ASN A 17 6.98 0.32 -2.15
C ASN A 17 8.26 -0.47 -1.87
N ILE A 18 8.21 -1.80 -2.03
CA ILE A 18 9.32 -2.71 -1.66
C ILE A 18 10.28 -3.00 -2.82
N ALA A 19 10.05 -2.44 -4.01
CA ALA A 19 10.88 -2.71 -5.20
C ALA A 19 11.18 -4.22 -5.36
N HIS A 20 10.16 -5.08 -5.27
CA HIS A 20 10.27 -6.56 -5.27
C HIS A 20 11.35 -7.12 -4.31
N GLY A 21 11.63 -6.41 -3.22
CA GLY A 21 12.64 -6.77 -2.22
C GLY A 21 14.06 -6.33 -2.56
N MET A 22 14.26 -5.55 -3.62
CA MET A 22 15.57 -5.04 -4.03
C MET A 22 15.95 -3.80 -3.23
N GLY A 23 17.08 -3.87 -2.53
CA GLY A 23 17.63 -2.72 -1.82
C GLY A 23 18.47 -1.82 -2.70
N MET A 24 18.86 -0.66 -2.17
CA MET A 24 19.74 0.30 -2.82
C MET A 24 21.13 -0.27 -3.16
N ASP A 25 21.50 -1.38 -2.55
CA ASP A 25 22.72 -2.13 -2.83
C ASP A 25 22.57 -3.11 -4.03
N GLY A 26 21.42 -3.09 -4.71
CA GLY A 26 21.11 -3.97 -5.83
C GLY A 26 20.86 -5.44 -5.45
N LYS A 27 20.76 -5.76 -4.16
CA LYS A 27 20.51 -7.13 -3.68
C LYS A 27 19.04 -7.32 -3.34
N VAL A 28 18.46 -8.41 -3.80
CA VAL A 28 17.11 -8.82 -3.44
C VAL A 28 17.15 -9.63 -2.16
N ASP A 29 16.52 -9.10 -1.10
CA ASP A 29 16.40 -9.72 0.21
C ASP A 29 15.11 -9.29 0.89
N LEU A 30 14.07 -10.11 0.78
CA LEU A 30 12.75 -9.82 1.31
C LEU A 30 12.70 -9.79 2.85
N GLU A 31 13.63 -10.50 3.51
CA GLU A 31 13.73 -10.48 4.99
C GLU A 31 14.04 -9.07 5.51
N ARG A 32 14.81 -8.26 4.76
CA ARG A 32 15.07 -6.86 5.15
C ARG A 32 13.77 -6.04 5.18
N ALA A 33 12.92 -6.18 4.17
CA ALA A 33 11.61 -5.52 4.15
C ALA A 33 10.71 -6.03 5.29
N ALA A 34 10.68 -7.35 5.55
CA ALA A 34 9.93 -7.93 6.65
C ALA A 34 10.34 -7.37 8.02
N ARG A 35 11.64 -7.21 8.27
CA ARG A 35 12.16 -6.61 9.52
C ARG A 35 11.73 -5.16 9.69
N VAL A 36 11.75 -4.36 8.63
CA VAL A 36 11.28 -2.97 8.68
C VAL A 36 9.79 -2.93 9.05
N ILE A 37 8.97 -3.78 8.42
CA ILE A 37 7.54 -3.89 8.73
C ILE A 37 7.34 -4.31 10.19
N GLU A 38 8.03 -5.35 10.65
CA GLU A 38 7.93 -5.88 12.01
C GLU A 38 8.31 -4.82 13.06
N GLN A 39 9.45 -4.14 12.87
CA GLN A 39 9.95 -3.12 13.78
C GLN A 39 9.08 -1.87 13.83
N SER A 40 8.41 -1.54 12.73
CA SER A 40 7.48 -0.39 12.70
C SER A 40 6.27 -0.58 13.60
N GLY A 41 5.90 -1.81 13.93
CA GLY A 41 4.68 -2.13 14.66
C GLY A 41 3.40 -1.91 13.86
N ALA A 42 3.47 -1.71 12.55
CA ALA A 42 2.30 -1.52 11.69
C ALA A 42 1.35 -2.72 11.78
N THR A 43 0.06 -2.42 11.91
CA THR A 43 -1.00 -3.42 11.98
C THR A 43 -1.69 -3.66 10.63
N ILE A 44 -1.57 -2.69 9.72
CA ILE A 44 -2.03 -2.75 8.33
C ILE A 44 -0.92 -2.20 7.45
N VAL A 45 -0.55 -2.94 6.39
CA VAL A 45 0.58 -2.59 5.52
C VAL A 45 0.12 -2.64 4.07
N ALA A 46 0.22 -1.52 3.38
CA ALA A 46 0.00 -1.39 1.95
C ALA A 46 1.37 -1.49 1.25
N LEU A 47 1.58 -2.56 0.49
CA LEU A 47 2.81 -2.83 -0.25
C LEU A 47 2.60 -2.61 -1.74
N GLN A 48 3.57 -2.01 -2.41
CA GLN A 48 3.61 -1.85 -3.85
C GLN A 48 4.84 -2.58 -4.40
N GLU A 49 4.82 -2.87 -5.69
CA GLU A 49 5.87 -3.59 -6.41
C GLU A 49 6.15 -4.99 -5.87
N VAL A 50 5.10 -5.76 -5.61
CA VAL A 50 5.20 -7.11 -5.07
C VAL A 50 5.13 -8.14 -6.18
N ASP A 51 6.16 -9.00 -6.27
CA ASP A 51 6.24 -10.11 -7.22
C ASP A 51 5.57 -11.38 -6.68
N ARG A 52 4.88 -12.10 -7.58
CA ARG A 52 4.50 -13.49 -7.38
C ARG A 52 4.93 -14.30 -8.58
N TYR A 53 5.87 -15.18 -8.41
CA TYR A 53 6.45 -16.03 -9.49
C TYR A 53 6.95 -15.24 -10.70
N PHE A 54 7.27 -13.94 -10.53
CA PHE A 54 7.39 -13.00 -11.64
C PHE A 54 8.58 -13.33 -12.56
N SER A 55 9.78 -13.43 -12.00
CA SER A 55 10.99 -13.78 -12.77
C SER A 55 12.14 -14.20 -11.86
N SER A 56 13.29 -14.51 -12.46
CA SER A 56 14.53 -14.77 -11.72
C SER A 56 14.98 -13.60 -10.84
N ARG A 57 14.54 -12.36 -11.13
CA ARG A 57 14.89 -11.16 -10.31
C ARG A 57 14.46 -11.32 -8.84
N SER A 58 13.35 -12.00 -8.60
CA SER A 58 12.81 -12.30 -7.27
C SER A 58 12.78 -13.80 -6.98
N PHE A 59 13.64 -14.57 -7.63
CA PHE A 59 13.77 -16.03 -7.48
C PHE A 59 12.49 -16.79 -7.75
N TYR A 60 11.57 -16.24 -8.56
CA TYR A 60 10.22 -16.78 -8.80
C TYR A 60 9.44 -17.05 -7.50
N MET A 61 9.72 -16.29 -6.44
CA MET A 61 9.09 -16.43 -5.14
C MET A 61 7.65 -15.89 -5.17
N ASP A 62 6.74 -16.49 -4.41
CA ASP A 62 5.49 -15.84 -3.99
C ASP A 62 5.81 -14.95 -2.78
N GLN A 63 6.11 -13.68 -3.06
CA GLN A 63 6.49 -12.73 -2.00
C GLN A 63 5.35 -12.44 -1.03
N VAL A 64 4.09 -12.54 -1.51
CA VAL A 64 2.90 -12.30 -0.67
C VAL A 64 2.74 -13.42 0.36
N GLU A 65 2.81 -14.68 -0.09
CA GLU A 65 2.72 -15.84 0.78
C GLU A 65 3.85 -15.82 1.80
N TRP A 66 5.09 -15.59 1.35
CA TRP A 66 6.26 -15.54 2.21
C TRP A 66 6.14 -14.45 3.28
N LEU A 67 5.76 -13.21 2.91
CA LEU A 67 5.58 -12.11 3.87
C LEU A 67 4.45 -12.37 4.86
N SER A 68 3.32 -12.93 4.37
CA SER A 68 2.18 -13.30 5.20
C SER A 68 2.58 -14.30 6.30
N GLU A 69 3.30 -15.35 5.92
CA GLU A 69 3.79 -16.39 6.84
C GLU A 69 4.85 -15.84 7.80
N ARG A 70 5.86 -15.13 7.26
CA ARG A 70 6.97 -14.57 8.05
C ARG A 70 6.50 -13.57 9.11
N LEU A 71 5.50 -12.75 8.80
CA LEU A 71 4.97 -11.72 9.68
C LEU A 71 3.76 -12.18 10.52
N GLY A 72 3.19 -13.34 10.19
CA GLY A 72 1.97 -13.85 10.81
C GLY A 72 0.76 -12.95 10.56
N MET A 73 0.63 -12.36 9.36
CA MET A 73 -0.43 -11.44 8.97
C MET A 73 -1.33 -12.05 7.90
N TYR A 74 -2.62 -11.66 7.89
CA TYR A 74 -3.49 -11.92 6.75
C TYR A 74 -2.97 -11.14 5.54
N ALA A 75 -3.18 -11.68 4.33
CA ALA A 75 -2.74 -11.04 3.10
C ALA A 75 -3.84 -11.03 2.04
N ALA A 76 -3.91 -9.95 1.29
CA ALA A 76 -4.65 -9.86 0.02
C ALA A 76 -3.69 -9.36 -1.06
N TYR A 77 -3.94 -9.76 -2.32
CA TYR A 77 -3.09 -9.40 -3.44
C TYR A 77 -3.89 -8.99 -4.66
N GLY A 78 -3.48 -7.90 -5.30
CA GLY A 78 -4.00 -7.41 -6.56
C GLY A 78 -2.92 -7.46 -7.65
N ALA A 79 -3.01 -8.44 -8.54
CA ALA A 79 -2.11 -8.52 -9.68
C ALA A 79 -2.49 -7.47 -10.73
N ASN A 80 -1.63 -6.48 -10.94
CA ASN A 80 -1.78 -5.51 -12.03
C ASN A 80 -1.22 -6.09 -13.33
N LEU A 81 -0.13 -6.85 -13.26
CA LEU A 81 0.36 -7.68 -14.35
C LEU A 81 0.11 -9.15 -14.04
N ASN A 82 -0.41 -9.87 -15.03
CA ASN A 82 -0.64 -11.30 -14.97
C ASN A 82 -0.30 -11.93 -16.32
N GLN A 83 0.92 -12.45 -16.43
CA GLN A 83 1.52 -12.93 -17.68
C GLN A 83 1.69 -14.45 -17.63
N ALA A 84 1.65 -15.10 -18.80
CA ALA A 84 1.98 -16.50 -18.88
C ALA A 84 3.42 -16.76 -18.36
N PRO A 85 3.67 -17.92 -17.74
CA PRO A 85 5.00 -18.27 -17.29
C PRO A 85 5.96 -18.48 -18.48
N ASP A 86 7.27 -18.36 -18.19
CA ASP A 86 8.31 -18.63 -19.19
C ASP A 86 8.42 -20.13 -19.51
N ASP A 87 7.95 -20.97 -18.62
CA ASP A 87 7.80 -22.42 -18.80
C ASP A 87 6.41 -22.88 -18.32
N ASN A 88 5.91 -23.98 -18.88
CA ASN A 88 4.55 -24.48 -18.60
C ASN A 88 4.41 -25.15 -17.22
N GLU A 89 5.47 -25.22 -16.43
CA GLU A 89 5.47 -25.88 -15.11
C GLU A 89 5.22 -24.90 -13.97
N ARG A 90 5.38 -23.60 -14.22
CA ARG A 90 5.24 -22.54 -13.20
C ARG A 90 3.87 -21.87 -13.26
N PRO A 91 3.43 -21.28 -12.14
CA PRO A 91 2.28 -20.38 -12.14
C PRO A 91 2.52 -19.12 -13.00
N ASN A 92 1.44 -18.40 -13.30
CA ASN A 92 1.52 -17.11 -13.96
C ASN A 92 2.44 -16.15 -13.20
N ARG A 93 3.15 -15.37 -13.98
CA ARG A 93 4.04 -14.29 -13.51
C ARG A 93 3.19 -13.09 -13.14
N GLN A 94 3.17 -12.72 -11.88
CA GLN A 94 2.32 -11.65 -11.38
C GLN A 94 3.15 -10.56 -10.68
N TYR A 95 2.72 -9.31 -10.88
CA TYR A 95 3.28 -8.14 -10.24
C TYR A 95 2.15 -7.18 -9.88
N GLY A 96 2.20 -6.58 -8.68
CA GLY A 96 1.12 -5.71 -8.23
C GLY A 96 1.25 -5.24 -6.79
N ASN A 97 0.08 -5.05 -6.16
CA ASN A 97 -0.03 -4.52 -4.81
C ASN A 97 -0.46 -5.62 -3.82
N ALA A 98 0.06 -5.57 -2.59
CA ALA A 98 -0.38 -6.45 -1.52
C ALA A 98 -0.80 -5.65 -0.29
N THR A 99 -1.88 -6.08 0.38
CA THR A 99 -2.27 -5.55 1.68
C THR A 99 -2.07 -6.64 2.72
N LEU A 100 -1.23 -6.36 3.73
CA LEU A 100 -1.07 -7.23 4.88
C LEU A 100 -1.83 -6.65 6.08
N SER A 101 -2.39 -7.50 6.93
CA SER A 101 -3.15 -7.05 8.10
C SER A 101 -3.01 -8.02 9.27
N ARG A 102 -2.85 -7.51 10.49
CA ARG A 102 -2.99 -8.31 11.71
C ARG A 102 -4.45 -8.67 12.00
N TYR A 103 -5.38 -7.95 11.38
CA TYR A 103 -6.81 -8.17 11.50
C TYR A 103 -7.35 -8.95 10.29
N PRO A 104 -8.46 -9.71 10.44
CA PRO A 104 -9.03 -10.47 9.33
C PRO A 104 -9.43 -9.59 8.14
N ILE A 105 -8.99 -9.95 6.96
CA ILE A 105 -9.44 -9.35 5.69
C ILE A 105 -10.72 -10.08 5.29
N LYS A 106 -11.84 -9.36 5.18
CA LYS A 106 -13.16 -9.92 4.87
C LYS A 106 -13.52 -9.84 3.38
N TYR A 107 -12.91 -8.90 2.68
CA TYR A 107 -13.11 -8.70 1.25
C TYR A 107 -11.83 -8.18 0.62
N ALA A 108 -11.56 -8.58 -0.61
CA ALA A 108 -10.50 -8.01 -1.43
C ALA A 108 -10.90 -8.05 -2.90
N GLU A 109 -10.66 -6.96 -3.61
CA GLU A 109 -10.83 -6.85 -5.05
C GLU A 109 -9.75 -5.93 -5.63
N ASN A 110 -9.18 -6.33 -6.77
CA ASN A 110 -8.26 -5.48 -7.51
C ASN A 110 -9.00 -4.79 -8.66
N HIS A 111 -9.05 -3.48 -8.64
CA HIS A 111 -9.64 -2.65 -9.67
C HIS A 111 -8.53 -2.16 -10.60
N PHE A 112 -8.58 -2.56 -11.87
CA PHE A 112 -7.66 -2.00 -12.87
C PHE A 112 -8.00 -0.53 -13.13
N LEU A 113 -6.97 0.31 -13.08
CA LEU A 113 -7.10 1.72 -13.43
C LEU A 113 -6.97 1.92 -14.94
N THR A 114 -7.58 3.00 -15.44
CA THR A 114 -7.50 3.34 -16.86
C THR A 114 -6.06 3.54 -17.29
N GLN A 115 -5.69 2.88 -18.38
CA GLN A 115 -4.39 2.98 -19.01
C GLN A 115 -4.52 3.74 -20.32
N VAL A 116 -3.69 4.76 -20.52
CA VAL A 116 -3.60 5.49 -21.79
C VAL A 116 -2.62 4.80 -22.70
N ILE A 117 -3.15 4.07 -23.68
CA ILE A 117 -2.32 3.37 -24.68
C ILE A 117 -1.79 4.42 -25.66
N ALA A 118 -0.48 4.59 -25.69
CA ALA A 118 0.22 5.40 -26.68
C ALA A 118 1.19 4.53 -27.48
N ASP A 119 1.25 4.74 -28.78
CA ASP A 119 2.05 3.92 -29.73
C ASP A 119 3.56 3.84 -29.41
N THR A 120 4.04 4.66 -28.50
CA THR A 120 5.49 4.83 -28.23
C THR A 120 5.93 4.33 -26.87
N TYR A 121 5.03 3.92 -25.95
CA TYR A 121 5.39 3.52 -24.60
C TYR A 121 4.61 2.29 -24.15
N SER A 122 5.33 1.27 -23.68
CA SER A 122 4.77 0.20 -22.89
C SER A 122 4.45 0.74 -21.50
N ASN A 123 3.19 1.06 -21.22
CA ASN A 123 2.75 1.44 -19.88
C ASN A 123 2.50 0.20 -19.05
N GLU A 124 2.94 0.24 -17.81
CA GLU A 124 2.57 -0.76 -16.81
C GLU A 124 1.11 -0.55 -16.38
N GLN A 125 0.30 -1.61 -16.41
CA GLN A 125 -1.05 -1.57 -15.88
C GLN A 125 -1.03 -1.24 -14.39
N ARG A 126 -1.74 -0.20 -13.98
CA ARG A 126 -1.93 0.19 -12.60
C ARG A 126 -3.26 -0.31 -12.06
N GLY A 127 -3.37 -0.37 -10.73
CA GLY A 127 -4.59 -0.83 -10.08
C GLY A 127 -4.70 -0.36 -8.64
N VAL A 128 -5.91 -0.50 -8.11
CA VAL A 128 -6.24 -0.27 -6.71
C VAL A 128 -6.67 -1.58 -6.09
N LEU A 129 -5.92 -2.06 -5.11
CA LEU A 129 -6.35 -3.18 -4.29
C LEU A 129 -7.24 -2.66 -3.17
N GLU A 130 -8.55 -2.87 -3.32
CA GLU A 130 -9.55 -2.63 -2.28
C GLU A 130 -9.55 -3.80 -1.31
N THR A 131 -9.45 -3.50 0.00
CA THR A 131 -9.64 -4.48 1.06
C THR A 131 -10.61 -3.94 2.12
N ILE A 132 -11.46 -4.83 2.66
CA ILE A 132 -12.27 -4.54 3.83
C ILE A 132 -11.74 -5.39 5.00
N ILE A 133 -11.30 -4.73 6.04
CA ILE A 133 -10.61 -5.31 7.19
C ILE A 133 -11.53 -5.17 8.41
N GLU A 134 -11.73 -6.25 9.18
CA GLU A 134 -12.47 -6.23 10.42
C GLU A 134 -11.55 -5.93 11.59
N VAL A 135 -11.68 -4.74 12.17
CA VAL A 135 -10.90 -4.27 13.33
C VAL A 135 -11.82 -4.18 14.54
N GLU A 136 -11.65 -5.07 15.51
CA GLU A 136 -12.42 -5.07 16.77
C GLU A 136 -13.94 -4.98 16.56
N GLY A 137 -14.46 -5.71 15.55
CA GLY A 137 -15.89 -5.75 15.25
C GLY A 137 -16.39 -4.58 14.37
N THR A 138 -15.51 -3.72 13.92
CA THR A 138 -15.81 -2.61 13.00
C THR A 138 -15.08 -2.83 11.67
N TYR A 139 -15.61 -2.31 10.57
CA TYR A 139 -15.03 -2.49 9.25
C TYR A 139 -14.33 -1.24 8.73
N LEU A 140 -13.15 -1.43 8.19
CA LEU A 140 -12.29 -0.42 7.59
C LEU A 140 -12.04 -0.77 6.13
N LYS A 141 -12.24 0.17 5.22
CA LYS A 141 -11.82 0.05 3.83
C LYS A 141 -10.39 0.58 3.66
N VAL A 142 -9.52 -0.23 3.08
CA VAL A 142 -8.17 0.20 2.68
C VAL A 142 -8.04 0.07 1.17
N LEU A 143 -7.62 1.15 0.53
CA LEU A 143 -7.30 1.23 -0.89
C LEU A 143 -5.79 1.37 -1.02
N ASN A 144 -5.14 0.35 -1.54
CA ASN A 144 -3.71 0.31 -1.78
C ASN A 144 -3.43 0.47 -3.28
N THR A 145 -2.63 1.45 -3.66
CA THR A 145 -2.37 1.78 -5.06
C THR A 145 -0.90 2.07 -5.35
N HIS A 146 -0.52 1.90 -6.61
CA HIS A 146 0.71 2.41 -7.21
C HIS A 146 0.33 3.10 -8.52
N LEU A 147 0.39 4.43 -8.56
CA LEU A 147 -0.12 5.23 -9.67
C LEU A 147 0.92 5.39 -10.78
N ALA A 148 0.45 5.82 -11.94
CA ALA A 148 1.29 6.02 -13.12
C ALA A 148 2.10 7.33 -13.01
N LEU A 149 3.21 7.38 -13.72
CA LEU A 149 4.03 8.59 -13.89
C LEU A 149 3.42 9.60 -14.87
N LYS A 150 2.51 9.14 -15.73
CA LYS A 150 1.87 10.01 -16.74
C LYS A 150 0.76 10.85 -16.10
N ASP A 151 0.80 12.14 -16.37
CA ASP A 151 -0.12 13.12 -15.82
C ASP A 151 -1.61 12.83 -16.15
N GLU A 152 -1.92 12.43 -17.39
CA GLU A 152 -3.27 12.07 -17.82
C GLU A 152 -3.81 10.83 -17.11
N GLU A 153 -2.96 9.80 -16.93
CA GLU A 153 -3.34 8.59 -16.19
C GLU A 153 -3.50 8.87 -14.71
N LEU A 154 -2.67 9.74 -14.14
CA LEU A 154 -2.76 10.15 -12.74
C LEU A 154 -4.09 10.86 -12.45
N GLU A 155 -4.53 11.75 -13.33
CA GLU A 155 -5.82 12.46 -13.21
C GLU A 155 -7.00 11.47 -13.19
N MET A 156 -7.05 10.56 -14.18
CA MET A 156 -8.11 9.55 -14.27
C MET A 156 -8.06 8.60 -13.07
N SER A 157 -6.89 8.15 -12.68
CA SER A 157 -6.71 7.24 -11.54
C SER A 157 -7.22 7.84 -10.23
N ILE A 158 -6.96 9.11 -9.98
CA ILE A 158 -7.46 9.79 -8.78
C ILE A 158 -8.99 9.84 -8.78
N GLN A 159 -9.63 10.11 -9.94
CA GLN A 159 -11.08 10.10 -10.04
C GLN A 159 -11.65 8.68 -9.81
N GLU A 160 -11.06 7.67 -10.42
CA GLU A 160 -11.45 6.27 -10.24
C GLU A 160 -11.30 5.80 -8.79
N ILE A 161 -10.24 6.22 -8.10
CA ILE A 161 -10.06 5.95 -6.66
C ILE A 161 -11.21 6.55 -5.84
N PHE A 162 -11.66 7.77 -6.15
CA PHE A 162 -12.81 8.38 -5.48
C PHE A 162 -14.10 7.60 -5.73
N ASP A 163 -14.32 7.15 -6.96
CA ASP A 163 -15.49 6.36 -7.31
C ASP A 163 -15.51 5.02 -6.56
N ILE A 164 -14.34 4.35 -6.42
CA ILE A 164 -14.19 3.13 -5.64
C ILE A 164 -14.40 3.43 -4.14
N ALA A 165 -13.78 4.50 -3.63
CA ALA A 165 -13.89 4.91 -2.24
C ALA A 165 -15.34 5.23 -1.85
N GLY A 166 -16.10 5.85 -2.75
CA GLY A 166 -17.50 6.25 -2.53
C GLY A 166 -18.51 5.11 -2.47
N LYS A 167 -18.16 3.90 -2.92
CA LYS A 167 -19.08 2.75 -2.98
C LYS A 167 -19.49 2.19 -1.61
N SER A 168 -18.91 2.64 -0.52
CA SER A 168 -19.28 2.20 0.83
C SER A 168 -19.15 3.33 1.84
N HIS A 169 -19.91 3.21 2.95
CA HIS A 169 -19.87 4.15 4.07
C HIS A 169 -18.81 3.79 5.13
N PHE A 170 -17.99 2.77 4.89
CA PHE A 170 -16.91 2.43 5.82
C PHE A 170 -15.89 3.56 5.88
N PRO A 171 -15.36 3.86 7.08
CA PRO A 171 -14.16 4.66 7.21
C PRO A 171 -13.07 4.11 6.30
N LYS A 172 -12.34 4.98 5.65
CA LYS A 172 -11.43 4.57 4.59
C LYS A 172 -10.06 5.22 4.69
N ILE A 173 -9.07 4.45 4.24
CA ILE A 173 -7.69 4.85 4.11
C ILE A 173 -7.28 4.59 2.66
N ILE A 174 -6.61 5.56 2.05
CA ILE A 174 -5.95 5.39 0.75
C ILE A 174 -4.45 5.48 1.03
N ALA A 175 -3.70 4.45 0.66
CA ALA A 175 -2.26 4.39 0.86
C ALA A 175 -1.57 3.91 -0.40
N GLY A 176 -0.35 4.37 -0.65
CA GLY A 176 0.40 3.91 -1.80
C GLY A 176 1.45 4.88 -2.30
N ASP A 177 2.10 4.46 -3.39
CA ASP A 177 2.98 5.27 -4.20
C ASP A 177 2.16 5.99 -5.30
N PHE A 178 2.11 7.30 -5.21
CA PHE A 178 1.33 8.14 -6.15
C PHE A 178 2.18 8.67 -7.30
N ASN A 179 3.50 8.43 -7.28
CA ASN A 179 4.43 8.94 -8.30
C ASN A 179 4.33 10.46 -8.55
N ALA A 180 3.83 11.22 -7.59
CA ALA A 180 3.59 12.66 -7.71
C ALA A 180 3.89 13.39 -6.38
N PRO A 181 4.55 14.57 -6.43
CA PRO A 181 4.83 15.36 -5.23
C PRO A 181 3.56 16.01 -4.67
N PRO A 182 3.53 16.44 -3.39
CA PRO A 182 2.35 17.03 -2.76
C PRO A 182 1.80 18.29 -3.46
N THR A 183 2.66 18.98 -4.21
CA THR A 183 2.28 20.18 -4.98
C THR A 183 1.64 19.84 -6.32
N HIS A 184 1.55 18.56 -6.67
CA HIS A 184 0.98 18.14 -7.95
C HIS A 184 -0.51 18.50 -8.03
N ARG A 185 -0.92 19.13 -9.16
CA ARG A 185 -2.27 19.67 -9.34
C ARG A 185 -3.39 18.67 -9.08
N HIS A 186 -3.22 17.40 -9.47
CA HIS A 186 -4.25 16.38 -9.31
C HIS A 186 -4.39 15.91 -7.85
N LEU A 187 -3.34 16.01 -7.04
CA LEU A 187 -3.39 15.68 -5.61
C LEU A 187 -4.13 16.74 -4.78
N VAL A 188 -4.24 17.98 -5.28
CA VAL A 188 -4.96 19.06 -4.59
C VAL A 188 -6.42 18.68 -4.30
N HIS A 189 -7.04 17.89 -5.17
CA HIS A 189 -8.42 17.43 -4.95
C HIS A 189 -8.48 16.41 -3.78
N LEU A 190 -7.55 15.48 -3.72
CA LEU A 190 -7.41 14.53 -2.61
C LEU A 190 -7.24 15.23 -1.27
N HIS A 191 -6.35 16.22 -1.20
CA HIS A 191 -6.13 17.02 0.00
C HIS A 191 -7.35 17.81 0.51
N ARG A 192 -8.38 18.03 -0.35
CA ARG A 192 -9.62 18.72 0.04
C ARG A 192 -10.63 17.81 0.70
N VAL A 193 -10.62 16.51 0.36
CA VAL A 193 -11.65 15.56 0.78
C VAL A 193 -11.14 14.49 1.75
N MET A 194 -9.83 14.34 1.84
CA MET A 194 -9.17 13.41 2.76
C MET A 194 -8.01 14.12 3.49
N THR A 195 -7.68 13.61 4.64
CA THR A 195 -6.58 14.10 5.45
C THR A 195 -5.29 13.42 5.03
N ASP A 196 -4.35 14.16 4.43
CA ASP A 196 -2.96 13.75 4.30
C ASP A 196 -2.30 13.75 5.69
N VAL A 197 -1.86 12.58 6.15
CA VAL A 197 -1.33 12.40 7.51
C VAL A 197 -0.07 13.24 7.76
N PHE A 198 0.78 13.42 6.74
CA PHE A 198 2.00 14.21 6.86
C PHE A 198 1.74 15.71 6.90
N LEU A 199 0.79 16.21 6.14
CA LEU A 199 0.37 17.60 6.24
C LEU A 199 -0.30 17.88 7.59
N LYS A 200 -1.13 16.94 8.08
CA LYS A 200 -1.82 17.06 9.37
C LYS A 200 -0.85 17.11 10.54
N THR A 201 0.21 16.28 10.51
CA THR A 201 1.24 16.21 11.56
C THR A 201 2.36 17.26 11.37
N LYS A 202 2.22 18.16 10.39
CA LYS A 202 3.23 19.19 10.04
C LYS A 202 4.58 18.63 9.62
N ARG A 203 4.58 17.42 9.04
CA ARG A 203 5.75 16.75 8.45
C ARG A 203 5.70 16.74 6.92
N GLY A 204 5.11 17.77 6.32
CA GLY A 204 4.92 17.87 4.86
C GLY A 204 6.20 17.92 4.04
N ASP A 205 7.34 18.17 4.68
CA ASP A 205 8.71 18.16 4.15
C ASP A 205 9.41 16.78 4.28
N ALA A 206 8.74 15.78 4.82
CA ALA A 206 9.30 14.44 4.90
C ALA A 206 9.33 13.80 3.51
N TYR A 207 10.52 13.52 3.02
CA TYR A 207 10.73 12.87 1.72
C TYR A 207 10.62 11.35 1.84
N THR A 208 10.26 10.68 0.73
CA THR A 208 10.13 9.22 0.66
C THR A 208 10.97 8.60 -0.45
N TYR A 209 11.44 9.41 -1.42
CA TYR A 209 12.17 8.94 -2.60
C TYR A 209 13.28 9.92 -3.04
N PRO A 210 14.40 9.44 -3.56
CA PRO A 210 14.90 8.07 -3.37
C PRO A 210 15.33 7.83 -1.93
N SER A 211 15.51 6.58 -1.52
CA SER A 211 16.12 6.24 -0.23
C SER A 211 17.56 6.74 -0.13
N PRO A 212 18.05 7.13 1.06
CA PRO A 212 19.43 7.52 1.24
C PRO A 212 20.34 6.31 1.08
N TYR A 213 21.40 6.46 0.30
CA TYR A 213 22.38 5.40 0.08
C TYR A 213 23.73 5.98 -0.31
N GLU A 214 24.80 5.35 0.14
CA GLU A 214 26.16 5.65 -0.27
C GLU A 214 26.87 4.33 -0.62
N ASN A 215 27.27 4.22 -1.89
CA ASN A 215 28.02 3.08 -2.36
C ASN A 215 29.48 3.22 -1.89
N GLN A 216 29.90 2.35 -1.00
CA GLN A 216 31.23 2.40 -0.40
C GLN A 216 32.37 2.10 -1.39
N GLU A 217 32.08 1.47 -2.53
CA GLU A 217 33.07 1.13 -3.55
C GLU A 217 33.21 2.24 -4.61
N THR A 218 32.09 2.83 -5.04
CA THR A 218 32.08 3.85 -6.12
C THR A 218 32.02 5.29 -5.58
N GLY A 219 31.60 5.48 -4.33
CA GLY A 219 31.37 6.80 -3.75
C GLY A 219 30.07 7.49 -4.24
N GLU A 220 29.26 6.79 -5.08
CA GLU A 220 27.97 7.30 -5.52
C GLU A 220 27.00 7.35 -4.35
N SER A 221 26.26 8.45 -4.25
CA SER A 221 25.27 8.61 -3.18
C SER A 221 23.94 9.14 -3.68
N THR A 222 22.87 8.67 -3.03
CA THR A 222 21.52 9.20 -3.22
C THR A 222 21.04 9.87 -1.94
N ARG A 223 20.19 10.89 -2.08
CA ARG A 223 19.54 11.56 -0.95
C ARG A 223 18.06 11.75 -1.26
N PRO A 224 17.20 11.67 -0.26
CA PRO A 224 15.78 11.92 -0.43
C PRO A 224 15.52 13.32 -1.00
N MET A 225 14.65 13.40 -2.02
CA MET A 225 14.39 14.66 -2.75
C MET A 225 12.90 14.97 -2.88
N THR A 226 12.04 13.97 -2.77
CA THR A 226 10.60 14.16 -2.97
C THR A 226 9.79 13.22 -2.08
N ARG A 227 8.56 13.61 -1.80
CA ARG A 227 7.55 12.73 -1.21
C ARG A 227 6.58 12.33 -2.31
N ILE A 228 6.48 11.04 -2.58
CA ILE A 228 5.57 10.46 -3.57
C ILE A 228 4.71 9.33 -2.98
N ASP A 229 5.01 8.92 -1.75
CA ASP A 229 4.22 7.95 -0.99
C ASP A 229 3.28 8.68 -0.02
N TYR A 230 2.07 8.14 0.14
CA TYR A 230 1.02 8.79 0.92
C TYR A 230 0.21 7.79 1.75
N ILE A 231 -0.31 8.32 2.86
CA ILE A 231 -1.43 7.76 3.61
C ILE A 231 -2.44 8.88 3.76
N PHE A 232 -3.63 8.69 3.18
CA PHE A 232 -4.78 9.57 3.32
C PHE A 232 -5.83 8.88 4.18
N ALA A 233 -6.37 9.58 5.15
CA ALA A 233 -7.45 9.10 6.02
C ALA A 233 -8.69 9.96 5.83
N ASP A 234 -9.87 9.36 5.91
CA ASP A 234 -11.12 10.12 5.88
C ASP A 234 -11.47 10.69 7.28
N HIS A 235 -12.63 11.33 7.37
CA HIS A 235 -13.08 11.99 8.60
C HIS A 235 -13.41 11.03 9.77
N GLY A 236 -13.40 9.72 9.52
CA GLY A 236 -13.59 8.70 10.55
C GLY A 236 -12.38 8.53 11.47
N PHE A 237 -11.28 9.25 11.20
CA PHE A 237 -10.03 9.12 11.94
C PHE A 237 -9.49 10.45 12.43
N GLU A 238 -8.90 10.44 13.63
CA GLU A 238 -7.91 11.40 14.06
C GLU A 238 -6.51 10.86 13.75
N VAL A 239 -5.65 11.72 13.24
CA VAL A 239 -4.26 11.38 12.94
C VAL A 239 -3.44 11.61 14.21
N GLY A 240 -2.82 10.54 14.70
CA GLY A 240 -1.83 10.57 15.77
C GLY A 240 -0.45 10.98 15.24
N ASP A 241 0.55 10.11 15.39
CA ASP A 241 1.88 10.34 14.82
C ASP A 241 1.99 9.80 13.39
N ALA A 242 2.87 10.43 12.59
CA ALA A 242 3.23 9.96 11.26
C ALA A 242 4.73 10.11 11.07
N GLU A 243 5.39 9.13 10.47
CA GLU A 243 6.84 9.11 10.31
C GLU A 243 7.27 8.48 8.99
N THR A 244 8.41 8.93 8.47
CA THR A 244 9.17 8.23 7.43
C THR A 244 10.25 7.41 8.12
N ILE A 245 10.36 6.12 7.75
CA ILE A 245 11.40 5.24 8.30
C ILE A 245 12.58 5.27 7.35
N GLU A 246 13.68 5.88 7.77
CA GLU A 246 14.90 5.95 6.98
C GLU A 246 15.52 4.56 6.84
N THR A 247 15.64 4.10 5.62
CA THR A 247 16.19 2.78 5.27
C THR A 247 16.64 2.74 3.82
N ALA A 248 17.55 1.81 3.49
CA ALA A 248 18.02 1.54 2.14
C ALA A 248 17.57 0.16 1.62
N VAL A 249 16.57 -0.46 2.26
CA VAL A 249 16.08 -1.79 1.88
C VAL A 249 15.16 -1.78 0.64
N SER A 250 14.79 -0.61 0.17
CA SER A 250 14.13 -0.31 -1.09
C SER A 250 14.62 1.06 -1.59
N ASP A 251 14.35 1.43 -2.81
CA ASP A 251 14.55 2.80 -3.31
C ASP A 251 13.50 3.79 -2.77
N HIS A 252 12.43 3.29 -2.12
CA HIS A 252 11.49 4.08 -1.35
C HIS A 252 11.68 3.89 0.16
N MET A 253 11.49 4.97 0.92
CA MET A 253 11.39 4.92 2.37
C MET A 253 9.95 4.68 2.77
N PRO A 254 9.66 3.65 3.61
CA PRO A 254 8.29 3.44 4.09
C PRO A 254 7.81 4.56 4.98
N ILE A 255 6.52 4.82 4.92
CA ILE A 255 5.84 5.77 5.78
C ILE A 255 4.84 5.06 6.68
N THR A 256 4.67 5.55 7.92
CA THR A 256 3.65 5.05 8.84
C THR A 256 2.80 6.18 9.41
N ALA A 257 1.57 5.85 9.81
CA ALA A 257 0.70 6.75 10.55
C ALA A 257 -0.10 5.98 11.59
N GLU A 258 -0.28 6.57 12.77
CA GLU A 258 -1.25 6.13 13.77
C GLU A 258 -2.58 6.82 13.53
N LEU A 259 -3.64 6.04 13.38
CA LEU A 259 -4.98 6.51 13.12
C LEU A 259 -5.92 6.05 14.25
N VAL A 260 -6.51 7.02 14.94
CA VAL A 260 -7.46 6.79 16.03
C VAL A 260 -8.86 6.85 15.44
N TRP A 261 -9.64 5.81 15.65
CA TRP A 261 -11.00 5.74 15.13
C TRP A 261 -11.94 6.66 15.93
N THR A 262 -12.60 7.62 15.28
CA THR A 262 -13.45 8.61 15.96
C THR A 262 -14.94 8.33 15.87
N GLN A 263 -15.36 7.50 14.90
CA GLN A 263 -16.75 7.16 14.68
C GLN A 263 -16.99 5.68 14.98
N LYS A 264 -17.92 5.37 15.88
CA LYS A 264 -18.47 4.01 15.98
C LYS A 264 -19.42 3.83 14.80
N ASN A 265 -19.09 2.91 13.88
CA ASN A 265 -20.09 2.50 12.90
C ASN A 265 -21.23 1.80 13.62
N ASP A 266 -22.47 2.27 13.43
CA ASP A 266 -23.63 1.49 13.82
C ASP A 266 -23.57 0.15 13.08
N SER A 267 -23.51 -0.93 13.85
CA SER A 267 -23.44 -2.31 13.35
C SER A 267 -24.75 -2.81 12.70
N ALA A 268 -25.61 -1.87 12.28
CA ALA A 268 -26.86 -2.21 11.61
C ALA A 268 -26.60 -2.74 10.20
N ALA A 269 -26.77 -4.04 10.03
CA ALA A 269 -26.88 -4.78 8.77
C ALA A 269 -25.83 -4.40 7.69
N ILE A 270 -24.54 -4.64 8.00
CA ILE A 270 -23.47 -4.50 7.05
C ILE A 270 -23.57 -5.64 6.03
N VAL A 271 -23.96 -5.33 4.80
CA VAL A 271 -23.88 -6.26 3.67
C VAL A 271 -22.47 -6.10 3.08
N LEU A 272 -21.59 -7.06 3.39
CA LEU A 272 -20.31 -7.15 2.68
C LEU A 272 -20.56 -7.55 1.23
N PRO A 273 -19.79 -7.02 0.28
CA PRO A 273 -19.78 -7.55 -1.09
C PRO A 273 -19.45 -9.06 -1.05
N VAL A 274 -19.97 -9.82 -2.03
CA VAL A 274 -19.67 -11.24 -2.12
C VAL A 274 -18.19 -11.39 -2.45
N ALA A 275 -17.42 -11.93 -1.50
CA ALA A 275 -15.98 -12.08 -1.63
C ALA A 275 -15.62 -13.01 -2.80
N GLN A 276 -14.67 -12.60 -3.64
CA GLN A 276 -13.89 -13.53 -4.44
C GLN A 276 -13.07 -14.43 -3.49
N PRO A 277 -12.92 -15.73 -3.78
CA PRO A 277 -12.17 -16.63 -2.90
C PRO A 277 -10.69 -16.23 -2.87
N PHE A 278 -10.23 -15.68 -1.77
CA PHE A 278 -8.81 -15.51 -1.48
C PHE A 278 -8.40 -16.44 -0.34
N LYS A 279 -7.15 -16.90 -0.36
CA LYS A 279 -6.66 -17.82 0.65
C LYS A 279 -6.68 -17.14 2.03
N GLN A 280 -7.55 -17.60 2.91
CA GLN A 280 -7.43 -17.32 4.33
C GLN A 280 -6.28 -18.17 4.90
N LYS A 281 -5.62 -17.64 5.92
CA LYS A 281 -4.63 -18.36 6.70
C LYS A 281 -5.20 -19.71 7.17
N ILE A 282 -4.53 -20.82 6.83
CA ILE A 282 -4.73 -22.13 7.45
C ILE A 282 -3.98 -22.16 8.78
#